data_abd0f7d886a75512f8b42b19497bde98
#
_entry.id   abd0f7d886a75512f8b42b19497bde98
#
_cell.length_a   1.000
_cell.length_b   1.000
_cell.length_c   1.000
_cell.angle_alpha   90.00
_cell.angle_beta   90.00
_cell.angle_gamma   90.00
#
_symmetry.space_group_name_H-M   'P 1'
#
loop_
_entity.id
_entity.type
_entity.pdbx_description
1 polymer ?
#
loop_
_entity_poly.entity_id
_entity_poly.type
_entity_poly.pdbx_seq_one_letter_code
_entity_poly.pdbx_strand_id
1 'polypeptide(L)'
;IPTVVALVGGRPVPLFQGAQPKDQIVAVFNELLKVAANAGLTGRMVDVPAGPKTNPLHEAALAAEDAGDLEGAIEQWAKVLAQAPKDQVAKESIARLQLAKRVRDDSDGSELSLADAAFVEGNVEAAFDTLLDVIARSKGSDDAAFEAARERLLEMFTVLGVDPRVKAARARLSSLLF
;
A
#
# COMPACT_ATOMS: atom_id res chain seq x y z
N ILE A 1 22.66 9.24 15.54
CA ILE A 1 23.50 9.69 14.39
C ILE A 1 23.59 8.50 13.46
N PRO A 2 23.17 8.62 12.19
CA PRO A 2 23.23 7.51 11.25
C PRO A 2 24.69 7.13 10.97
N THR A 3 25.00 5.84 11.08
CA THR A 3 26.32 5.28 10.73
C THR A 3 26.18 4.44 9.46
N VAL A 4 27.03 4.67 8.49
CA VAL A 4 27.06 3.91 7.23
C VAL A 4 28.26 2.96 7.25
N VAL A 5 28.00 1.68 7.03
CA VAL A 5 29.00 0.60 7.04
C VAL A 5 28.85 -0.20 5.76
N ALA A 6 29.97 -0.53 5.10
CA ALA A 6 29.98 -1.45 3.97
C ALA A 6 30.41 -2.86 4.43
N LEU A 7 29.91 -3.89 3.74
CA LEU A 7 30.39 -5.26 3.92
C LEU A 7 31.29 -5.63 2.72
N VAL A 8 32.58 -5.84 2.98
CA VAL A 8 33.55 -6.24 1.96
C VAL A 8 34.05 -7.65 2.30
N GLY A 9 33.73 -8.63 1.47
CA GLY A 9 34.09 -10.02 1.73
C GLY A 9 33.54 -10.55 3.07
N GLY A 10 32.36 -10.09 3.50
CA GLY A 10 31.73 -10.47 4.78
C GLY A 10 32.26 -9.72 6.00
N ARG A 11 33.20 -8.79 5.85
CA ARG A 11 33.74 -7.98 6.94
C ARG A 11 33.17 -6.56 6.90
N PRO A 12 32.72 -6.01 8.06
CA PRO A 12 32.22 -4.66 8.12
C PRO A 12 33.36 -3.65 8.02
N VAL A 13 33.24 -2.70 7.10
CA VAL A 13 34.14 -1.54 6.92
C VAL A 13 33.35 -0.27 7.21
N PRO A 14 33.66 0.48 8.27
CA PRO A 14 32.97 1.73 8.57
C PRO A 14 33.32 2.76 7.50
N LEU A 15 32.29 3.45 6.98
CA LEU A 15 32.47 4.49 5.95
C LEU A 15 32.40 5.88 6.53
N PHE A 16 31.29 6.26 7.15
CA PHE A 16 31.10 7.57 7.79
C PHE A 16 29.97 7.57 8.79
N GLN A 17 29.98 8.59 9.67
CA GLN A 17 28.93 8.87 10.64
C GLN A 17 28.37 10.28 10.40
N GLY A 18 27.06 10.43 10.55
CA GLY A 18 26.35 11.69 10.34
C GLY A 18 26.08 12.00 8.86
N ALA A 19 25.51 13.18 8.64
CA ALA A 19 25.25 13.69 7.28
C ALA A 19 26.57 14.18 6.65
N GLN A 20 26.85 13.74 5.44
CA GLN A 20 28.01 14.17 4.66
C GLN A 20 27.57 14.83 3.35
N PRO A 21 28.34 15.81 2.81
CA PRO A 21 28.13 16.36 1.50
C PRO A 21 28.21 15.27 0.41
N LYS A 22 27.41 15.44 -0.65
CA LYS A 22 27.32 14.46 -1.75
C LYS A 22 28.68 14.10 -2.34
N ASP A 23 29.55 15.09 -2.53
CA ASP A 23 30.87 14.87 -3.15
C ASP A 23 31.79 14.01 -2.29
N GLN A 24 31.71 14.17 -0.95
CA GLN A 24 32.44 13.31 -0.02
C GLN A 24 31.91 11.88 -0.01
N ILE A 25 30.59 11.71 -0.07
CA ILE A 25 29.96 10.39 -0.17
C ILE A 25 30.46 9.68 -1.44
N VAL A 26 30.44 10.35 -2.60
CA VAL A 26 30.91 9.78 -3.86
C VAL A 26 32.39 9.40 -3.79
N ALA A 27 33.24 10.23 -3.18
CA ALA A 27 34.66 9.93 -3.01
C ALA A 27 34.89 8.68 -2.16
N VAL A 28 34.17 8.54 -1.04
CA VAL A 28 34.24 7.36 -0.16
C VAL A 28 33.78 6.09 -0.89
N PHE A 29 32.71 6.17 -1.67
CA PHE A 29 32.25 5.00 -2.46
C PHE A 29 33.25 4.60 -3.55
N ASN A 30 33.88 5.56 -4.22
CA ASN A 30 34.92 5.27 -5.22
C ASN A 30 36.13 4.59 -4.59
N GLU A 31 36.54 4.98 -3.38
CA GLU A 31 37.63 4.34 -2.66
C GLU A 31 37.23 2.91 -2.20
N LEU A 32 36.00 2.75 -1.71
CA LEU A 32 35.45 1.43 -1.37
C LEU A 32 35.48 0.45 -2.56
N LEU A 33 35.12 0.93 -3.76
CA LEU A 33 35.14 0.13 -4.98
C LEU A 33 36.57 -0.33 -5.34
N LYS A 34 37.57 0.53 -5.13
CA LYS A 34 38.98 0.16 -5.33
C LYS A 34 39.42 -0.91 -4.33
N VAL A 35 39.06 -0.75 -3.05
CA VAL A 35 39.36 -1.74 -2.01
C VAL A 35 38.69 -3.08 -2.32
N ALA A 36 37.44 -3.07 -2.76
CA ALA A 36 36.73 -4.27 -3.17
C ALA A 36 37.38 -4.96 -4.36
N ALA A 37 37.81 -4.20 -5.38
CA ALA A 37 38.52 -4.72 -6.55
C ALA A 37 39.88 -5.37 -6.15
N ASN A 38 40.64 -4.72 -5.26
CA ASN A 38 41.92 -5.26 -4.75
C ASN A 38 41.72 -6.50 -3.89
N ALA A 39 40.56 -6.65 -3.23
CA ALA A 39 40.19 -7.85 -2.51
C ALA A 39 39.66 -8.97 -3.42
N GLY A 40 39.78 -8.85 -4.74
CA GLY A 40 39.33 -9.85 -5.71
C GLY A 40 37.82 -9.92 -5.90
N LEU A 41 37.07 -8.98 -5.35
CA LEU A 41 35.63 -8.90 -5.54
C LEU A 41 35.34 -8.21 -6.90
N THR A 42 35.45 -8.99 -7.97
CA THR A 42 35.11 -8.57 -9.34
C THR A 42 33.60 -8.68 -9.62
N GLY A 43 32.80 -8.51 -8.60
CA GLY A 43 31.35 -8.53 -8.71
C GLY A 43 30.91 -7.41 -9.66
N ARG A 44 30.58 -7.78 -10.89
CA ARG A 44 29.75 -6.96 -11.74
C ARG A 44 28.43 -6.81 -11.02
N MET A 45 27.90 -5.60 -10.90
CA MET A 45 26.45 -5.47 -10.68
C MET A 45 25.82 -6.22 -11.86
N VAL A 46 25.45 -7.48 -11.65
CA VAL A 46 24.39 -8.07 -12.45
C VAL A 46 23.22 -7.14 -12.18
N ASP A 47 22.62 -6.61 -13.22
CA ASP A 47 21.31 -6.01 -13.08
C ASP A 47 20.53 -6.98 -12.20
N VAL A 48 20.36 -6.61 -10.93
CA VAL A 48 19.43 -7.33 -10.07
C VAL A 48 18.14 -7.19 -10.85
N PRO A 49 17.56 -8.29 -11.37
CA PRO A 49 16.31 -8.17 -12.12
C PRO A 49 15.42 -7.32 -11.25
N ALA A 50 15.03 -6.15 -11.77
CA ALA A 50 14.23 -5.16 -11.06
C ALA A 50 13.18 -5.91 -10.26
N GLY A 51 13.23 -5.84 -8.92
CA GLY A 51 12.37 -6.47 -7.94
C GLY A 51 11.64 -7.78 -8.31
N PRO A 52 10.91 -8.43 -7.47
CA PRO A 52 10.18 -9.64 -7.84
C PRO A 52 9.48 -9.36 -9.17
N LYS A 53 9.83 -10.15 -10.22
CA LYS A 53 9.38 -9.94 -11.62
C LYS A 53 7.94 -9.46 -11.55
N THR A 54 7.72 -8.18 -11.81
CA THR A 54 6.37 -7.59 -11.80
C THR A 54 5.57 -8.50 -12.72
N ASN A 55 4.52 -9.10 -12.19
CA ASN A 55 3.67 -9.96 -13.00
C ASN A 55 3.33 -9.13 -14.25
N PRO A 56 3.62 -9.59 -15.48
CA PRO A 56 3.33 -8.81 -16.68
C PRO A 56 1.88 -8.31 -16.72
N LEU A 57 0.98 -9.02 -16.04
CA LEU A 57 -0.41 -8.60 -15.87
C LEU A 57 -0.57 -7.34 -15.01
N HIS A 58 0.39 -7.05 -14.11
CA HIS A 58 0.36 -5.85 -13.27
C HIS A 58 0.89 -4.60 -13.99
N GLU A 59 1.74 -4.77 -15.01
CA GLU A 59 2.41 -3.63 -15.66
C GLU A 59 1.42 -2.62 -16.25
N ALA A 60 0.38 -3.10 -16.92
CA ALA A 60 -0.64 -2.23 -17.51
C ALA A 60 -1.44 -1.47 -16.44
N ALA A 61 -1.73 -2.11 -15.31
CA ALA A 61 -2.45 -1.50 -14.20
C ALA A 61 -1.59 -0.45 -13.49
N LEU A 62 -0.33 -0.75 -13.22
CA LEU A 62 0.63 0.18 -12.63
C LEU A 62 0.87 1.40 -13.54
N ALA A 63 0.99 1.19 -14.86
CA ALA A 63 1.14 2.29 -15.80
C ALA A 63 -0.08 3.23 -15.83
N ALA A 64 -1.29 2.70 -15.69
CA ALA A 64 -2.50 3.50 -15.55
C ALA A 64 -2.53 4.28 -14.22
N GLU A 65 -2.08 3.67 -13.12
CA GLU A 65 -1.94 4.37 -11.84
C GLU A 65 -0.91 5.51 -11.92
N ASP A 66 0.24 5.28 -12.51
CA ASP A 66 1.30 6.29 -12.69
C ASP A 66 0.82 7.45 -13.58
N ALA A 67 -0.08 7.18 -14.53
CA ALA A 67 -0.73 8.20 -15.35
C ALA A 67 -1.85 8.96 -14.62
N GLY A 68 -2.23 8.54 -13.41
CA GLY A 68 -3.36 9.11 -12.66
C GLY A 68 -4.74 8.72 -13.18
N ASP A 69 -4.83 7.75 -14.08
CA ASP A 69 -6.07 7.21 -14.62
C ASP A 69 -6.66 6.17 -13.66
N LEU A 70 -7.42 6.64 -12.68
CA LEU A 70 -8.00 5.77 -11.65
C LEU A 70 -8.97 4.74 -12.25
N GLU A 71 -9.75 5.12 -13.25
CA GLU A 71 -10.74 4.24 -13.87
C GLU A 71 -10.06 3.17 -14.72
N GLY A 72 -9.12 3.59 -15.56
CA GLY A 72 -8.30 2.66 -16.34
C GLY A 72 -7.50 1.71 -15.46
N ALA A 73 -6.93 2.19 -14.36
CA ALA A 73 -6.21 1.36 -13.41
C ALA A 73 -7.12 0.29 -12.76
N ILE A 74 -8.32 0.67 -12.30
CA ILE A 74 -9.31 -0.26 -11.74
C ILE A 74 -9.67 -1.33 -12.78
N GLU A 75 -9.90 -0.95 -14.03
CA GLU A 75 -10.22 -1.89 -15.12
C GLU A 75 -9.07 -2.87 -15.37
N GLN A 76 -7.83 -2.39 -15.43
CA GLN A 76 -6.66 -3.26 -15.63
C GLN A 76 -6.47 -4.23 -14.46
N TRP A 77 -6.60 -3.75 -13.22
CA TRP A 77 -6.55 -4.63 -12.04
C TRP A 77 -7.69 -5.66 -12.02
N ALA A 78 -8.89 -5.31 -12.48
CA ALA A 78 -9.98 -6.26 -12.63
C ALA A 78 -9.66 -7.36 -13.65
N LYS A 79 -8.95 -7.04 -14.75
CA LYS A 79 -8.46 -8.04 -15.72
C LYS A 79 -7.43 -8.98 -15.07
N VAL A 80 -6.57 -8.46 -14.16
CA VAL A 80 -5.66 -9.30 -13.37
C VAL A 80 -6.44 -10.29 -12.53
N LEU A 81 -7.47 -9.83 -11.80
CA LEU A 81 -8.30 -10.71 -10.96
C LEU A 81 -9.08 -11.74 -11.77
N ALA A 82 -9.50 -11.41 -12.99
CA ALA A 82 -10.16 -12.37 -13.89
C ALA A 82 -9.25 -13.54 -14.26
N GLN A 83 -7.94 -13.30 -14.37
CA GLN A 83 -6.93 -14.32 -14.67
C GLN A 83 -6.36 -14.98 -13.40
N ALA A 84 -6.24 -14.22 -12.34
CA ALA A 84 -5.67 -14.64 -11.05
C ALA A 84 -6.58 -14.21 -9.87
N PRO A 85 -7.70 -14.92 -9.60
CA PRO A 85 -8.70 -14.51 -8.60
C PRO A 85 -8.17 -14.42 -7.16
N LYS A 86 -7.00 -14.97 -6.89
CA LYS A 86 -6.34 -14.94 -5.58
C LYS A 86 -5.23 -13.89 -5.47
N ASP A 87 -5.02 -13.08 -6.52
CA ASP A 87 -4.01 -12.04 -6.51
C ASP A 87 -4.35 -10.96 -5.47
N GLN A 88 -3.57 -10.97 -4.40
CA GLN A 88 -3.82 -10.09 -3.25
C GLN A 88 -3.48 -8.63 -3.59
N VAL A 89 -2.43 -8.41 -4.40
CA VAL A 89 -2.02 -7.07 -4.84
C VAL A 89 -3.13 -6.42 -5.65
N ALA A 90 -3.73 -7.16 -6.57
CA ALA A 90 -4.84 -6.65 -7.39
C ALA A 90 -6.07 -6.31 -6.54
N LYS A 91 -6.40 -7.13 -5.52
CA LYS A 91 -7.52 -6.84 -4.61
C LYS A 91 -7.29 -5.56 -3.80
N GLU A 92 -6.10 -5.43 -3.23
CA GLU A 92 -5.72 -4.25 -2.42
C GLU A 92 -5.68 -2.99 -3.28
N SER A 93 -5.12 -3.08 -4.50
CA SER A 93 -5.07 -1.95 -5.44
C SER A 93 -6.47 -1.49 -5.86
N ILE A 94 -7.36 -2.42 -6.22
CA ILE A 94 -8.74 -2.07 -6.58
C ILE A 94 -9.44 -1.36 -5.41
N ALA A 95 -9.38 -1.94 -4.21
CA ALA A 95 -10.02 -1.35 -3.03
C ALA A 95 -9.49 0.06 -2.75
N ARG A 96 -8.18 0.26 -2.82
CA ARG A 96 -7.53 1.56 -2.64
C ARG A 96 -7.95 2.57 -3.71
N LEU A 97 -8.00 2.16 -4.97
CA LEU A 97 -8.36 3.03 -6.09
C LEU A 97 -9.86 3.40 -6.08
N GLN A 98 -10.73 2.46 -5.72
CA GLN A 98 -12.16 2.72 -5.56
C GLN A 98 -12.43 3.72 -4.44
N LEU A 99 -11.75 3.57 -3.30
CA LEU A 99 -11.80 4.53 -2.21
C LEU A 99 -11.32 5.93 -2.67
N ALA A 100 -10.17 6.01 -3.34
CA ALA A 100 -9.64 7.27 -3.85
C ALA A 100 -10.60 7.93 -4.87
N LYS A 101 -11.24 7.14 -5.72
CA LYS A 101 -12.25 7.61 -6.67
C LYS A 101 -13.45 8.19 -5.94
N ARG A 102 -14.00 7.48 -4.93
CA ARG A 102 -15.15 7.99 -4.15
C ARG A 102 -14.81 9.29 -3.44
N VAL A 103 -13.67 9.38 -2.77
CA VAL A 103 -13.24 10.61 -2.10
C VAL A 103 -13.11 11.79 -3.08
N ARG A 104 -12.68 11.52 -4.32
CA ARG A 104 -12.58 12.53 -5.37
C ARG A 104 -13.96 12.97 -5.89
N ASP A 105 -14.85 12.00 -6.13
CA ASP A 105 -16.10 12.21 -6.88
C ASP A 105 -17.30 12.48 -5.95
N ASP A 106 -17.34 11.89 -4.74
CA ASP A 106 -18.44 11.91 -3.79
C ASP A 106 -18.10 12.75 -2.55
N SER A 107 -18.21 14.07 -2.65
CA SER A 107 -18.13 14.96 -1.48
C SER A 107 -19.52 15.47 -1.07
N ASP A 108 -20.52 14.58 -1.02
CA ASP A 108 -21.91 14.92 -0.72
C ASP A 108 -22.18 15.21 0.76
N GLY A 109 -21.17 15.02 1.63
CA GLY A 109 -21.28 15.18 3.08
C GLY A 109 -22.06 14.07 3.79
N SER A 110 -22.38 12.98 3.10
CA SER A 110 -22.99 11.80 3.71
C SER A 110 -22.05 11.15 4.74
N GLU A 111 -22.62 10.41 5.69
CA GLU A 111 -21.79 9.66 6.68
C GLU A 111 -20.82 8.69 6.00
N LEU A 112 -21.19 8.13 4.87
CA LEU A 112 -20.35 7.24 4.09
C LEU A 112 -19.17 8.00 3.45
N SER A 113 -19.40 9.16 2.87
CA SER A 113 -18.34 9.99 2.28
C SER A 113 -17.41 10.57 3.35
N LEU A 114 -17.95 10.94 4.52
CA LEU A 114 -17.16 11.37 5.67
C LEU A 114 -16.28 10.26 6.22
N ALA A 115 -16.76 9.00 6.24
CA ALA A 115 -15.97 7.86 6.64
C ALA A 115 -14.82 7.58 5.64
N ASP A 116 -15.08 7.66 4.33
CA ASP A 116 -14.05 7.51 3.31
C ASP A 116 -12.97 8.61 3.45
N ALA A 117 -13.36 9.86 3.66
CA ALA A 117 -12.44 10.97 3.88
C ALA A 117 -11.59 10.76 5.15
N ALA A 118 -12.22 10.44 6.28
CA ALA A 118 -11.54 10.16 7.53
C ALA A 118 -10.49 9.02 7.39
N PHE A 119 -10.83 7.99 6.64
CA PHE A 119 -9.91 6.88 6.38
C PHE A 119 -8.67 7.34 5.60
N VAL A 120 -8.85 8.13 4.53
CA VAL A 120 -7.74 8.65 3.72
C VAL A 120 -6.87 9.63 4.52
N GLU A 121 -7.44 10.38 5.44
CA GLU A 121 -6.72 11.25 6.39
C GLU A 121 -5.95 10.47 7.47
N GLY A 122 -6.11 9.14 7.55
CA GLY A 122 -5.48 8.29 8.54
C GLY A 122 -6.27 8.11 9.85
N ASN A 123 -7.47 8.69 9.95
CA ASN A 123 -8.38 8.57 11.09
C ASN A 123 -9.20 7.26 10.99
N VAL A 124 -8.47 6.13 10.95
CA VAL A 124 -9.04 4.81 10.64
C VAL A 124 -10.13 4.38 11.63
N GLU A 125 -9.90 4.60 12.93
CA GLU A 125 -10.88 4.24 13.95
C GLU A 125 -12.18 5.01 13.78
N ALA A 126 -12.11 6.31 13.52
CA ALA A 126 -13.29 7.14 13.29
C ALA A 126 -14.08 6.68 12.04
N ALA A 127 -13.37 6.34 10.95
CA ALA A 127 -13.98 5.79 9.75
C ALA A 127 -14.73 4.47 10.04
N PHE A 128 -14.08 3.55 10.78
CA PHE A 128 -14.71 2.28 11.16
C PHE A 128 -15.91 2.48 12.07
N ASP A 129 -15.81 3.35 13.07
CA ASP A 129 -16.91 3.64 13.99
C ASP A 129 -18.12 4.19 13.23
N THR A 130 -17.92 5.16 12.34
CA THR A 130 -18.99 5.72 11.50
C THR A 130 -19.69 4.65 10.68
N LEU A 131 -18.93 3.79 9.98
CA LEU A 131 -19.52 2.74 9.14
C LEU A 131 -20.23 1.67 9.96
N LEU A 132 -19.67 1.26 11.12
CA LEU A 132 -20.31 0.31 12.02
C LEU A 132 -21.60 0.86 12.62
N ASP A 133 -21.66 2.16 12.93
CA ASP A 133 -22.85 2.83 13.41
C ASP A 133 -23.94 2.89 12.32
N VAL A 134 -23.58 3.18 11.07
CA VAL A 134 -24.52 3.10 9.93
C VAL A 134 -25.07 1.68 9.80
N ILE A 135 -24.21 0.65 9.82
CA ILE A 135 -24.62 -0.76 9.75
C ILE A 135 -25.60 -1.11 10.88
N ALA A 136 -25.29 -0.71 12.12
CA ALA A 136 -26.13 -0.99 13.27
C ALA A 136 -27.52 -0.36 13.16
N ARG A 137 -27.63 0.87 12.68
CA ARG A 137 -28.89 1.62 12.56
C ARG A 137 -29.76 1.17 11.38
N SER A 138 -29.11 0.78 10.28
CA SER A 138 -29.81 0.41 9.04
C SER A 138 -30.22 -1.07 8.99
N LYS A 139 -29.70 -1.92 9.87
CA LYS A 139 -30.04 -3.34 9.91
C LYS A 139 -31.54 -3.56 10.05
N GLY A 140 -32.15 -4.16 9.00
CA GLY A 140 -33.59 -4.47 8.96
C GLY A 140 -34.52 -3.27 8.74
N SER A 141 -33.97 -2.09 8.47
CA SER A 141 -34.74 -0.87 8.19
C SER A 141 -34.39 -0.22 6.85
N ASP A 142 -33.12 -0.28 6.43
CA ASP A 142 -32.60 0.26 5.18
C ASP A 142 -31.49 -0.65 4.63
N ASP A 143 -31.87 -1.60 3.81
CA ASP A 143 -30.95 -2.61 3.26
C ASP A 143 -29.89 -1.95 2.33
N ALA A 144 -30.23 -0.87 1.67
CA ALA A 144 -29.29 -0.17 0.77
C ALA A 144 -28.17 0.53 1.57
N ALA A 145 -28.52 1.26 2.61
CA ALA A 145 -27.54 1.89 3.50
C ALA A 145 -26.70 0.84 4.25
N PHE A 146 -27.31 -0.25 4.67
CA PHE A 146 -26.64 -1.37 5.34
C PHE A 146 -25.55 -1.98 4.43
N GLU A 147 -25.91 -2.37 3.21
CA GLU A 147 -24.97 -3.01 2.28
C GLU A 147 -23.88 -2.02 1.82
N ALA A 148 -24.23 -0.76 1.56
CA ALA A 148 -23.24 0.25 1.18
C ALA A 148 -22.20 0.49 2.27
N ALA A 149 -22.63 0.61 3.53
CA ALA A 149 -21.70 0.79 4.65
C ALA A 149 -20.83 -0.46 4.89
N ARG A 150 -21.43 -1.64 4.79
CA ARG A 150 -20.75 -2.91 4.94
C ARG A 150 -19.68 -3.12 3.84
N GLU A 151 -20.02 -2.83 2.59
CA GLU A 151 -19.10 -2.94 1.45
C GLU A 151 -17.89 -2.01 1.63
N ARG A 152 -18.10 -0.73 1.96
CA ARG A 152 -17.02 0.23 2.24
C ARG A 152 -16.11 -0.23 3.39
N LEU A 153 -16.70 -0.74 4.47
CA LEU A 153 -15.93 -1.26 5.60
C LEU A 153 -15.04 -2.46 5.21
N LEU A 154 -15.56 -3.38 4.40
CA LEU A 154 -14.80 -4.53 3.92
C LEU A 154 -13.68 -4.14 2.94
N GLU A 155 -13.90 -3.13 2.11
CA GLU A 155 -12.86 -2.53 1.26
C GLU A 155 -11.74 -1.92 2.11
N MET A 156 -12.08 -1.14 3.13
CA MET A 156 -11.08 -0.56 4.05
C MET A 156 -10.28 -1.65 4.77
N PHE A 157 -10.91 -2.76 5.15
CA PHE A 157 -10.21 -3.93 5.69
C PHE A 157 -9.25 -4.55 4.68
N THR A 158 -9.59 -4.52 3.40
CA THR A 158 -8.74 -5.05 2.34
C THR A 158 -7.51 -4.15 2.14
N VAL A 159 -7.70 -2.83 2.17
CA VAL A 159 -6.61 -1.85 2.05
C VAL A 159 -5.61 -1.96 3.21
N LEU A 160 -6.08 -2.14 4.43
CA LEU A 160 -5.21 -2.23 5.63
C LEU A 160 -4.61 -3.61 5.85
N GLY A 161 -5.19 -4.66 5.28
CA GLY A 161 -4.69 -6.03 5.41
C GLY A 161 -4.60 -6.51 6.86
N VAL A 162 -3.38 -6.80 7.33
CA VAL A 162 -3.11 -7.34 8.67
C VAL A 162 -2.84 -6.19 9.66
N ASP A 163 -3.88 -5.44 9.99
CA ASP A 163 -3.82 -4.35 10.98
C ASP A 163 -4.62 -4.74 12.24
N PRO A 164 -4.13 -4.48 13.46
CA PRO A 164 -4.85 -4.77 14.70
C PRO A 164 -6.24 -4.13 14.77
N ARG A 165 -6.42 -2.92 14.21
CA ARG A 165 -7.69 -2.20 14.14
C ARG A 165 -8.71 -2.95 13.30
N VAL A 166 -8.28 -3.58 12.20
CA VAL A 166 -9.13 -4.45 11.35
C VAL A 166 -9.65 -5.64 12.15
N LYS A 167 -8.80 -6.26 12.99
CA LYS A 167 -9.23 -7.39 13.84
C LYS A 167 -10.33 -6.96 14.82
N ALA A 168 -10.19 -5.82 15.47
CA ALA A 168 -11.16 -5.28 16.41
C ALA A 168 -12.49 -4.92 15.70
N ALA A 169 -12.42 -4.24 14.56
CA ALA A 169 -13.60 -3.86 13.78
C ALA A 169 -14.34 -5.07 13.20
N ARG A 170 -13.63 -6.11 12.76
CA ARG A 170 -14.25 -7.38 12.33
C ARG A 170 -15.04 -8.07 13.44
N ALA A 171 -14.52 -8.06 14.68
CA ALA A 171 -15.25 -8.64 15.82
C ALA A 171 -16.54 -7.86 16.10
N ARG A 172 -16.49 -6.51 16.04
CA ARG A 172 -17.70 -5.67 16.19
C ARG A 172 -18.70 -5.90 15.06
N LEU A 173 -18.24 -5.93 13.81
CA LEU A 173 -19.10 -6.25 12.67
C LEU A 173 -19.79 -7.60 12.83
N SER A 174 -19.04 -8.64 13.24
CA SER A 174 -19.62 -9.96 13.50
C SER A 174 -20.73 -9.90 14.55
N SER A 175 -20.54 -9.17 15.65
CA SER A 175 -21.56 -9.01 16.70
C SER A 175 -22.80 -8.23 16.22
N LEU A 176 -22.69 -7.40 15.19
CA LEU A 176 -23.82 -6.69 14.61
C LEU A 176 -24.61 -7.56 13.62
N LEU A 177 -23.93 -8.54 12.99
CA LEU A 177 -24.56 -9.40 11.99
C LEU A 177 -25.32 -10.57 12.61
N PHE A 178 -24.87 -11.07 13.74
CA PHE A 178 -25.40 -12.24 14.46
C PHE A 178 -25.93 -11.86 15.83
#